data_517babf2a4954135fdb40bf048191824
#
_entry.id   517babf2a4954135fdb40bf048191824
#
_cell.length_a   1.000
_cell.length_b   1.000
_cell.length_c   1.000
_cell.angle_alpha   90.00
_cell.angle_beta   90.00
_cell.angle_gamma   90.00
#
_symmetry.space_group_name_H-M   'P 1'
#
loop_
_entity.id
_entity.type
_entity.pdbx_description
1 polymer ?
#
loop_
_entity_poly.entity_id
_entity_poly.type
_entity_poly.pdbx_seq_one_letter_code
_entity_poly.pdbx_strand_id
1 'polypeptide(L)'
;MPCKTDVVVAHTIGIDTGKSTLHMVGLDEKGAIVLREKISRSRITARLVNVPPCLIGIEAGMASHYVARELLALGHEVKQVPPAYAIPFRQGQKSDFREAHAVAEAVKRPSTRCVHSLADIFCERLSNQWTPLAGLSRLR
;
A
#
# COMPACT_ATOMS: atom_id res chain seq x y z
N MET A 1 -11.00 9.52 -29.93
CA MET A 1 -10.76 10.27 -28.69
C MET A 1 -9.33 10.03 -28.28
N PRO A 2 -8.51 11.07 -28.20
CA PRO A 2 -7.19 10.86 -27.64
C PRO A 2 -7.36 10.37 -26.22
N CYS A 3 -6.79 9.23 -25.91
CA CYS A 3 -6.52 8.90 -24.53
C CYS A 3 -5.70 10.04 -23.95
N LYS A 4 -6.34 10.96 -23.27
CA LYS A 4 -5.65 11.75 -22.30
C LYS A 4 -5.16 10.74 -21.28
N THR A 5 -3.91 10.40 -21.37
CA THR A 5 -3.18 9.86 -20.22
C THR A 5 -3.13 11.01 -19.21
N ASP A 6 -4.28 11.29 -18.61
CA ASP A 6 -4.29 12.15 -17.45
C ASP A 6 -3.46 11.41 -16.41
N VAL A 7 -2.26 11.90 -16.19
CA VAL A 7 -1.39 11.38 -15.14
C VAL A 7 -2.17 11.56 -13.85
N VAL A 8 -2.70 10.46 -13.33
CA VAL A 8 -3.42 10.49 -12.07
C VAL A 8 -2.39 10.77 -10.98
N VAL A 9 -2.45 11.95 -10.39
CA VAL A 9 -1.62 12.31 -9.25
C VAL A 9 -2.41 11.95 -7.99
N ALA A 10 -2.17 10.77 -7.47
CA ALA A 10 -2.68 10.36 -6.17
C ALA A 10 -1.60 10.60 -5.11
N HIS A 11 -1.99 11.19 -4.00
CA HIS A 11 -1.13 11.33 -2.82
C HIS A 11 -1.07 10.02 -2.03
N THR A 12 -2.20 9.35 -1.92
CA THR A 12 -2.34 8.07 -1.20
C THR A 12 -3.26 7.15 -1.98
N ILE A 13 -2.91 5.88 -2.09
CA ILE A 13 -3.74 4.84 -2.71
C ILE A 13 -4.03 3.77 -1.68
N GLY A 14 -5.30 3.40 -1.53
CA GLY A 14 -5.72 2.24 -0.75
C GLY A 14 -6.09 1.09 -1.68
N ILE A 15 -5.68 -0.11 -1.35
CA ILE A 15 -5.93 -1.33 -2.12
C ILE A 15 -6.59 -2.37 -1.22
N ASP A 16 -7.74 -2.85 -1.65
CA ASP A 16 -8.40 -4.04 -1.10
C ASP A 16 -8.09 -5.22 -2.02
N THR A 17 -7.54 -6.29 -1.44
CA THR A 17 -7.09 -7.46 -2.19
C THR A 17 -8.14 -8.58 -2.18
N GLY A 18 -8.74 -8.84 -3.35
CA GLY A 18 -9.53 -10.04 -3.60
C GLY A 18 -8.67 -11.22 -4.08
N LYS A 19 -9.30 -12.32 -4.46
CA LYS A 19 -8.60 -13.52 -4.94
C LYS A 19 -7.79 -13.25 -6.21
N SER A 20 -8.40 -12.63 -7.20
CA SER A 20 -7.78 -12.34 -8.50
C SER A 20 -7.93 -10.88 -8.92
N THR A 21 -8.74 -10.12 -8.22
CA THR A 21 -9.03 -8.72 -8.50
C THR A 21 -8.64 -7.83 -7.33
N LEU A 22 -8.27 -6.59 -7.65
CA LEU A 22 -7.92 -5.57 -6.70
C LEU A 22 -8.86 -4.38 -6.89
N HIS A 23 -9.33 -3.82 -5.79
CA HIS A 23 -10.06 -2.57 -5.78
C HIS A 23 -9.12 -1.47 -5.27
N MET A 24 -9.01 -0.39 -6.04
CA MET A 24 -8.11 0.71 -5.71
C MET A 24 -8.89 2.01 -5.57
N VAL A 25 -8.58 2.75 -4.54
CA VAL A 25 -9.05 4.13 -4.34
C VAL A 25 -7.84 5.01 -4.10
N GLY A 26 -7.65 6.01 -4.94
CA GLY A 26 -6.60 7.02 -4.78
C GLY A 26 -7.19 8.33 -4.27
N LEU A 27 -6.50 8.93 -3.33
CA LEU A 27 -6.87 10.20 -2.71
C LEU A 27 -5.81 11.25 -3.02
N ASP A 28 -6.24 12.49 -3.22
CA ASP A 28 -5.34 13.64 -3.29
C ASP A 28 -4.92 14.10 -1.87
N GLU A 29 -4.15 15.18 -1.80
CA GLU A 29 -3.69 15.73 -0.52
C GLU A 29 -4.84 16.18 0.39
N LYS A 30 -5.98 16.54 -0.19
CA LYS A 30 -7.17 16.98 0.53
C LYS A 30 -8.08 15.84 0.93
N GLY A 31 -7.80 14.62 0.49
CA GLY A 31 -8.63 13.45 0.74
C GLY A 31 -9.76 13.26 -0.27
N ALA A 32 -9.77 13.99 -1.38
CA ALA A 32 -10.74 13.78 -2.45
C ALA A 32 -10.33 12.56 -3.30
N ILE A 33 -11.32 11.80 -3.76
CA ILE A 33 -11.10 10.62 -4.59
C ILE A 33 -10.71 11.07 -6.01
N VAL A 34 -9.50 10.71 -6.44
CA VAL A 34 -8.97 10.99 -7.78
C VAL A 34 -8.80 9.73 -8.62
N LEU A 35 -8.89 8.56 -8.00
CA LEU A 35 -8.78 7.27 -8.65
C LEU A 35 -9.75 6.29 -7.99
N ARG A 36 -10.51 5.56 -8.79
CA ARG A 36 -11.37 4.48 -8.34
C ARG A 36 -11.45 3.43 -9.43
N GLU A 37 -10.73 2.34 -9.24
CA GLU A 37 -10.62 1.29 -10.25
C GLU A 37 -10.67 -0.11 -9.66
N LYS A 38 -11.22 -1.02 -10.44
CA LYS A 38 -11.14 -2.46 -10.21
C LYS A 38 -10.27 -3.05 -11.32
N ILE A 39 -9.19 -3.73 -10.94
CA ILE A 39 -8.27 -4.35 -11.90
C ILE A 39 -7.94 -5.77 -11.51
N SER A 40 -7.47 -6.56 -12.48
CA SER A 40 -6.88 -7.86 -12.17
C SER A 40 -5.52 -7.70 -11.50
N ARG A 41 -5.17 -8.63 -10.62
CA ARG A 41 -3.88 -8.62 -9.92
C ARG A 41 -2.69 -8.57 -10.87
N SER A 42 -2.77 -9.26 -12.00
CA SER A 42 -1.70 -9.29 -13.00
C SER A 42 -1.45 -7.94 -13.68
N ARG A 43 -2.40 -7.01 -13.62
CA ARG A 43 -2.31 -5.69 -14.27
C ARG A 43 -1.86 -4.56 -13.33
N ILE A 44 -1.66 -4.84 -12.05
CA ILE A 44 -1.34 -3.80 -11.07
C ILE A 44 -0.05 -3.05 -11.43
N THR A 45 0.98 -3.75 -11.84
CA THR A 45 2.27 -3.17 -12.22
C THR A 45 2.12 -2.25 -13.42
N ALA A 46 1.47 -2.74 -14.48
CA ALA A 46 1.24 -1.96 -15.70
C ALA A 46 0.41 -0.70 -15.44
N ARG A 47 -0.56 -0.79 -14.52
CA ARG A 47 -1.43 0.35 -14.19
C ARG A 47 -0.71 1.42 -13.37
N LEU A 48 0.14 1.02 -12.43
CA LEU A 48 0.76 1.94 -11.47
C LEU A 48 2.18 2.36 -11.85
N VAL A 49 2.76 1.80 -12.90
CA VAL A 49 4.11 2.18 -13.35
C VAL A 49 4.21 3.65 -13.74
N ASN A 50 3.15 4.23 -14.29
CA ASN A 50 3.09 5.63 -14.72
C ASN A 50 2.52 6.57 -13.66
N VAL A 51 2.11 6.06 -12.52
CA VAL A 51 1.67 6.88 -11.39
C VAL A 51 2.91 7.36 -10.63
N PRO A 52 3.06 8.65 -10.36
CA PRO A 52 4.20 9.15 -9.57
C PRO A 52 4.28 8.43 -8.23
N PRO A 53 5.49 8.19 -7.68
CA PRO A 53 5.66 7.53 -6.39
C PRO A 53 4.78 8.16 -5.31
N CYS A 54 4.01 7.34 -4.62
CA CYS A 54 3.07 7.77 -3.59
C CYS A 54 2.99 6.75 -2.46
N LEU A 55 2.28 7.09 -1.40
CA LEU A 55 2.00 6.17 -0.31
C LEU A 55 0.86 5.23 -0.70
N ILE A 56 1.10 3.93 -0.62
CA ILE A 56 0.12 2.89 -0.92
C ILE A 56 -0.14 2.06 0.32
N GLY A 57 -1.39 2.01 0.75
CA GLY A 57 -1.87 1.10 1.78
C GLY A 57 -2.51 -0.13 1.14
N ILE A 58 -2.16 -1.32 1.63
CA ILE A 58 -2.77 -2.57 1.20
C ILE A 58 -3.37 -3.25 2.41
N GLU A 59 -4.61 -3.70 2.33
CA GLU A 59 -5.18 -4.53 3.38
C GLU A 59 -4.40 -5.85 3.49
N ALA A 60 -3.92 -6.16 4.69
CA ALA A 60 -3.13 -7.35 4.93
C ALA A 60 -3.94 -8.62 4.67
N GLY A 61 -3.43 -9.51 3.84
CA GLY A 61 -4.05 -10.75 3.44
C GLY A 61 -3.09 -11.62 2.64
N MET A 62 -3.57 -12.75 2.12
CA MET A 62 -2.70 -13.72 1.43
C MET A 62 -2.00 -13.14 0.19
N ALA A 63 -2.69 -12.30 -0.57
CA ALA A 63 -2.14 -11.71 -1.79
C ALA A 63 -1.35 -10.42 -1.55
N SER A 64 -1.42 -9.84 -0.35
CA SER A 64 -0.88 -8.52 -0.07
C SER A 64 0.65 -8.46 -0.20
N HIS A 65 1.35 -9.51 0.17
CA HIS A 65 2.81 -9.56 0.06
C HIS A 65 3.31 -9.52 -1.38
N TYR A 66 2.63 -10.26 -2.27
CA TYR A 66 2.96 -10.24 -3.69
C TYR A 66 2.74 -8.85 -4.29
N VAL A 67 1.58 -8.28 -4.06
CA VAL A 67 1.22 -6.93 -4.55
C VAL A 67 2.18 -5.89 -3.98
N ALA A 68 2.49 -5.96 -2.69
CA ALA A 68 3.43 -5.05 -2.04
C ALA A 68 4.81 -5.08 -2.69
N ARG A 69 5.35 -6.26 -2.98
CA ARG A 69 6.67 -6.39 -3.64
C ARG A 69 6.67 -5.76 -5.03
N GLU A 70 5.63 -6.00 -5.82
CA GLU A 70 5.49 -5.42 -7.15
C GLU A 70 5.46 -3.89 -7.10
N LEU A 71 4.73 -3.32 -6.15
CA LEU A 71 4.61 -1.87 -6.00
C LEU A 71 5.86 -1.22 -5.41
N LEU A 72 6.55 -1.89 -4.50
CA LEU A 72 7.86 -1.43 -4.01
C LEU A 72 8.88 -1.38 -5.13
N ALA A 73 8.88 -2.35 -6.03
CA ALA A 73 9.76 -2.37 -7.19
C ALA A 73 9.52 -1.19 -8.16
N LEU A 74 8.30 -0.64 -8.17
CA LEU A 74 7.96 0.58 -8.93
C LEU A 74 8.39 1.88 -8.25
N GLY A 75 8.89 1.82 -7.02
CA GLY A 75 9.34 2.99 -6.26
C GLY A 75 8.30 3.60 -5.34
N HIS A 76 7.12 2.98 -5.18
CA HIS A 76 6.11 3.44 -4.23
C HIS A 76 6.48 3.09 -2.78
N GLU A 77 6.04 3.90 -1.84
CA GLU A 77 6.05 3.55 -0.43
C GLU A 77 4.83 2.68 -0.12
N VAL A 78 5.04 1.44 0.31
CA VAL A 78 3.96 0.48 0.51
C VAL A 78 3.90 0.04 1.96
N LYS A 79 2.71 0.12 2.55
CA LYS A 79 2.44 -0.34 3.91
C LYS A 79 1.24 -1.27 3.91
N GLN A 80 1.33 -2.35 4.67
CA GLN A 80 0.22 -3.27 4.86
C GLN A 80 -0.55 -2.90 6.11
N VAL A 81 -1.85 -2.68 5.94
CA VAL A 81 -2.75 -2.27 7.01
C VAL A 81 -3.55 -3.49 7.47
N PRO A 82 -3.46 -3.89 8.74
CA PRO A 82 -4.33 -4.94 9.25
C PRO A 82 -5.81 -4.53 9.16
N PRO A 83 -6.73 -5.45 8.84
CA PRO A 83 -8.15 -5.14 8.68
C PRO A 83 -8.76 -4.38 9.86
N ALA A 84 -8.35 -4.72 11.09
CA ALA A 84 -8.83 -4.06 12.30
C ALA A 84 -8.58 -2.56 12.32
N TYR A 85 -7.51 -2.07 11.69
CA TYR A 85 -7.19 -0.65 11.62
C TYR A 85 -7.92 0.08 10.49
N ALA A 86 -8.37 -0.64 9.47
CA ALA A 86 -9.15 -0.06 8.37
C ALA A 86 -10.65 0.08 8.71
N ILE A 87 -11.20 -0.84 9.48
CA ILE A 87 -12.62 -0.87 9.85
C ILE A 87 -13.15 0.48 10.35
N PRO A 88 -12.47 1.20 11.27
CA PRO A 88 -12.99 2.48 11.77
C PRO A 88 -13.17 3.55 10.70
N PHE A 89 -12.46 3.45 9.58
CA PHE A 89 -12.54 4.41 8.47
C PHE A 89 -13.55 4.02 7.41
N ARG A 90 -14.15 2.84 7.51
CA ARG A 90 -15.16 2.38 6.56
C ARG A 90 -16.45 3.14 6.75
N GLN A 91 -16.92 3.77 5.68
CA GLN A 91 -18.15 4.55 5.67
C GLN A 91 -19.30 3.78 5.01
N GLY A 92 -20.38 3.62 5.72
CA GLY A 92 -21.59 2.99 5.22
C GLY A 92 -21.52 1.47 5.09
N GLN A 93 -22.26 0.91 4.15
CA GLN A 93 -22.32 -0.53 3.94
C GLN A 93 -21.01 -1.08 3.36
N LYS A 94 -20.74 -2.34 3.67
CA LYS A 94 -19.53 -3.02 3.18
C LYS A 94 -19.54 -3.09 1.65
N SER A 95 -18.48 -2.56 1.04
CA SER A 95 -18.19 -2.75 -0.39
C SER A 95 -16.68 -2.70 -0.58
N ASP A 96 -16.18 -3.36 -1.62
CA ASP A 96 -14.74 -3.46 -1.86
C ASP A 96 -14.09 -2.09 -2.08
N PHE A 97 -14.78 -1.16 -2.74
CA PHE A 97 -14.27 0.20 -2.89
C PHE A 97 -14.27 1.00 -1.59
N ARG A 98 -15.23 0.77 -0.72
CA ARG A 98 -15.25 1.41 0.60
C ARG A 98 -14.16 0.84 1.50
N GLU A 99 -13.86 -0.44 1.36
CA GLU A 99 -12.73 -1.05 2.06
C GLU A 99 -11.40 -0.50 1.56
N ALA A 100 -11.23 -0.37 0.24
CA ALA A 100 -10.05 0.28 -0.33
C ALA A 100 -9.91 1.74 0.12
N HIS A 101 -11.00 2.49 0.15
CA HIS A 101 -11.02 3.87 0.68
C HIS A 101 -10.62 3.91 2.15
N ALA A 102 -11.16 3.01 2.96
CA ALA A 102 -10.83 2.91 4.38
C ALA A 102 -9.34 2.61 4.60
N VAL A 103 -8.75 1.74 3.79
CA VAL A 103 -7.31 1.45 3.81
C VAL A 103 -6.51 2.71 3.46
N ALA A 104 -6.92 3.47 2.45
CA ALA A 104 -6.26 4.72 2.08
C ALA A 104 -6.28 5.75 3.22
N GLU A 105 -7.40 5.87 3.92
CA GLU A 105 -7.51 6.76 5.08
C GLU A 105 -6.67 6.26 6.27
N ALA A 106 -6.70 4.96 6.54
CA ALA A 106 -5.97 4.37 7.65
C ALA A 106 -4.45 4.52 7.49
N VAL A 107 -3.92 4.29 6.29
CA VAL A 107 -2.48 4.32 6.06
C VAL A 107 -1.87 5.72 6.22
N LYS A 108 -2.66 6.78 6.06
CA LYS A 108 -2.22 8.16 6.28
C LYS A 108 -2.02 8.49 7.76
N ARG A 109 -2.61 7.72 8.67
CA ARG A 109 -2.58 7.99 10.10
C ARG A 109 -1.29 7.47 10.74
N PRO A 110 -0.52 8.32 11.45
CA PRO A 110 0.70 7.87 12.12
C PRO A 110 0.46 6.82 13.20
N SER A 111 -0.75 6.80 13.79
CA SER A 111 -1.15 5.85 14.82
C SER A 111 -1.49 4.45 14.28
N THR A 112 -1.65 4.31 12.96
CA THR A 112 -1.94 3.01 12.36
C THR A 112 -0.70 2.13 12.38
N ARG A 113 -0.80 0.99 13.05
CA ARG A 113 0.27 -0.01 13.05
C ARG A 113 0.20 -0.81 11.76
N CYS A 114 1.09 -0.48 10.84
CA CYS A 114 1.22 -1.21 9.60
C CYS A 114 2.06 -2.46 9.78
N VAL A 115 1.70 -3.52 9.07
CA VAL A 115 2.53 -4.72 8.96
C VAL A 115 3.48 -4.49 7.80
N HIS A 116 4.76 -4.68 8.03
CA HIS A 116 5.76 -4.61 6.98
C HIS A 116 5.60 -5.77 6.00
N SER A 117 5.97 -5.57 4.75
CA SER A 117 6.06 -6.66 3.79
C SER A 117 7.09 -7.68 4.26
N LEU A 118 7.00 -8.92 3.77
CA LEU A 118 8.03 -9.92 4.06
C LEU A 118 9.44 -9.45 3.67
N ALA A 119 9.55 -8.64 2.61
CA ALA A 119 10.81 -8.05 2.21
C ALA A 119 11.32 -7.05 3.25
N ASP A 120 10.45 -6.21 3.80
CA ASP A 120 10.82 -5.26 4.84
C ASP A 120 11.19 -5.96 6.14
N ILE A 121 10.42 -6.98 6.53
CA ILE A 121 10.73 -7.82 7.70
C ILE A 121 12.09 -8.50 7.51
N PHE A 122 12.38 -8.98 6.31
CA PHE A 122 13.65 -9.61 6.00
C PHE A 122 14.81 -8.61 6.06
N CYS A 123 14.64 -7.42 5.47
CA CYS A 123 15.62 -6.33 5.55
C CYS A 123 15.84 -5.86 7.00
N GLU A 124 14.76 -5.73 7.77
CA GLU A 124 14.83 -5.34 9.17
C GLU A 124 15.53 -6.40 10.01
N ARG A 125 15.26 -7.68 9.75
CA ARG A 125 15.96 -8.79 10.41
C ARG A 125 17.46 -8.80 10.07
N LEU A 126 17.81 -8.57 8.81
CA LEU A 126 19.20 -8.46 8.41
C LEU A 126 19.88 -7.27 9.08
N SER A 127 19.24 -6.11 9.12
CA SER A 127 19.73 -4.93 9.81
C SER A 127 19.95 -5.19 11.30
N ASN A 128 19.00 -5.86 11.94
CA ASN A 128 19.08 -6.21 13.35
C ASN A 128 20.15 -7.28 13.63
N GLN A 129 20.44 -8.18 12.70
CA GLN A 129 21.54 -9.13 12.82
C GLN A 129 22.91 -8.45 12.76
N TRP A 130 23.02 -7.33 12.06
CA TRP A 130 24.25 -6.54 12.02
C TRP A 130 24.47 -5.69 13.28
N THR A 131 23.42 -5.36 14.01
CA THR A 131 23.50 -4.57 15.24
C THR A 131 24.40 -5.21 16.30
N PRO A 132 24.36 -6.54 16.55
CA PRO A 132 25.28 -7.18 17.49
C PRO A 132 26.77 -7.07 17.07
N LEU A 133 27.06 -7.16 15.79
CA LEU A 133 28.43 -7.00 15.27
C LEU A 133 28.93 -5.55 15.42
N ALA A 134 28.05 -4.59 15.17
CA ALA A 134 28.35 -3.18 15.42
C ALA A 134 28.53 -2.90 16.93
N GLY A 135 27.77 -3.58 17.78
CA GLY A 135 27.96 -3.55 19.24
C GLY A 135 29.30 -4.11 19.68
N LEU A 136 29.73 -5.22 19.09
CA LEU A 136 31.04 -5.81 19.36
C LEU A 136 32.19 -4.89 18.93
N SER A 137 32.05 -4.13 17.86
CA SER A 137 33.05 -3.16 17.44
C SER A 137 33.19 -1.98 18.40
N ARG A 138 32.16 -1.68 19.19
CA ARG A 138 32.18 -0.63 20.22
C ARG A 138 32.83 -1.07 21.52
N LEU A 139 33.03 -2.36 21.72
CA LEU A 139 33.63 -2.92 22.92
C LEU A 139 35.17 -3.02 22.82
N ARG A 140 35.73 -2.58 21.73
CA ARG A 140 37.19 -2.52 21.54
C ARG A 140 37.79 -1.22 22.01
#